data_cd68be9f670aae30843538da58d0f83b
#
_entry.id   cd68be9f670aae30843538da58d0f83b
#
_cell.length_a   1.000
_cell.length_b   1.000
_cell.length_c   1.000
_cell.angle_alpha   90.00
_cell.angle_beta   90.00
_cell.angle_gamma   90.00
#
_symmetry.space_group_name_H-M   'P 1'
#
loop_
_entity.id
_entity.type
_entity.pdbx_description
1 polymer ?
#
loop_
_entity_poly.entity_id
_entity_poly.type
_entity_poly.pdbx_seq_one_letter_code
_entity_poly.pdbx_strand_id
1 'polypeptide(L)'
;MLREIRCEKFRTGVVRFHPGLNVVLGDDNATNSIGKSTLLMLVDFTFGGETLLEWNKDVVTELGHHHYDFAFEFDGELHRFRRETITPETVYVCDDDYKVLSAIQLDEFTAFLKQAYGLAQPGQTFRAAVGLHLRVWGKTNLIPDEPLHASPKQKNKDCIDNLIKTYGKFEAIRARDDVARTAESDLKVIRAAASKAG
;
A
#
# COMPACT_ATOMS: atom_id res chain seq x y z
N MET A 1 -2.58 11.96 5.85
CA MET A 1 -3.26 10.67 6.13
C MET A 1 -4.59 10.60 5.40
N LEU A 2 -5.13 9.41 5.10
CA LEU A 2 -6.50 9.27 4.60
C LEU A 2 -7.49 9.80 5.64
N ARG A 3 -8.42 10.67 5.24
CA ARG A 3 -9.39 11.34 6.12
C ARG A 3 -10.81 10.87 5.91
N GLU A 4 -11.20 10.61 4.67
CA GLU A 4 -12.53 10.11 4.38
C GLU A 4 -12.58 9.37 3.04
N ILE A 5 -13.56 8.48 2.93
CA ILE A 5 -13.99 7.84 1.69
C ILE A 5 -15.48 8.02 1.58
N ARG A 6 -15.97 8.48 0.43
CA ARG A 6 -17.38 8.72 0.13
C ARG A 6 -17.82 7.83 -1.03
N CYS A 7 -19.03 7.33 -0.94
CA CYS A 7 -19.69 6.63 -2.03
C CYS A 7 -21.20 6.68 -1.81
N GLU A 8 -21.95 6.88 -2.86
CA GLU A 8 -23.43 6.83 -2.82
C GLU A 8 -23.98 5.45 -2.38
N LYS A 9 -23.17 4.40 -2.57
CA LYS A 9 -23.53 3.03 -2.20
C LYS A 9 -23.31 2.74 -0.70
N PHE A 10 -22.70 3.65 0.03
CA PHE A 10 -22.56 3.49 1.49
C PHE A 10 -23.86 3.82 2.21
N ARG A 11 -24.18 3.03 3.21
CA ARG A 11 -25.35 3.29 4.07
C ARG A 11 -25.35 4.70 4.68
N THR A 12 -24.17 5.21 5.04
CA THR A 12 -23.96 6.53 5.65
C THR A 12 -23.42 7.56 4.67
N GLY A 13 -23.19 7.19 3.40
CA GLY A 13 -22.60 8.03 2.38
C GLY A 13 -21.09 8.29 2.55
N VAL A 14 -20.55 8.21 3.76
CA VAL A 14 -19.15 8.53 4.07
C VAL A 14 -18.60 7.67 5.20
N VAL A 15 -17.37 7.25 5.06
CA VAL A 15 -16.52 6.68 6.13
C VAL A 15 -15.42 7.68 6.44
N ARG A 16 -15.28 8.06 7.71
CA ARG A 16 -14.27 9.02 8.16
C ARG A 16 -13.19 8.34 9.00
N PHE A 17 -11.96 8.84 8.85
CA PHE A 17 -10.80 8.39 9.59
C PHE A 17 -10.22 9.54 10.43
N HIS A 18 -9.76 9.23 11.63
CA HIS A 18 -9.12 10.17 12.54
C HIS A 18 -7.69 9.69 12.89
N PRO A 19 -6.82 10.57 13.40
CA PRO A 19 -5.52 10.15 13.92
C PRO A 19 -5.65 9.09 15.03
N GLY A 20 -4.73 8.15 15.05
CA GLY A 20 -4.74 7.05 16.03
C GLY A 20 -5.55 5.85 15.56
N LEU A 21 -6.13 5.12 16.50
CA LEU A 21 -6.83 3.87 16.25
C LEU A 21 -8.24 4.10 15.70
N ASN A 22 -8.51 3.59 14.51
CA ASN A 22 -9.84 3.51 13.92
C ASN A 22 -10.33 2.06 13.99
N VAL A 23 -11.46 1.82 14.60
CA VAL A 23 -12.02 0.48 14.81
C VAL A 23 -13.32 0.31 14.03
N VAL A 24 -13.40 -0.75 13.23
CA VAL A 24 -14.62 -1.14 12.52
C VAL A 24 -15.30 -2.26 13.27
N LEU A 25 -16.40 -1.94 13.93
CA LEU A 25 -17.20 -2.91 14.67
C LEU A 25 -18.26 -3.55 13.78
N GLY A 26 -18.54 -4.84 14.02
CA GLY A 26 -19.75 -5.49 13.53
C GLY A 26 -20.95 -5.08 14.40
N ASP A 27 -22.17 -5.39 13.93
CA ASP A 27 -23.34 -5.29 14.78
C ASP A 27 -23.49 -6.52 15.71
N ASP A 28 -24.36 -6.41 16.70
CA ASP A 28 -24.59 -7.44 17.72
C ASP A 28 -25.35 -8.68 17.19
N ASN A 29 -25.82 -8.65 15.93
CA ASN A 29 -26.65 -9.69 15.32
C ASN A 29 -25.86 -10.70 14.49
N ALA A 30 -24.56 -10.86 14.71
CA ALA A 30 -23.70 -11.81 14.03
C ALA A 30 -23.65 -11.67 12.48
N THR A 31 -24.03 -10.55 11.93
CA THR A 31 -23.88 -10.21 10.51
C THR A 31 -22.41 -9.92 10.18
N ASN A 32 -21.59 -10.93 10.47
CA ASN A 32 -20.14 -10.81 10.67
C ASN A 32 -19.32 -10.47 9.43
N SER A 33 -19.88 -10.52 8.25
CA SER A 33 -19.04 -10.47 7.05
C SER A 33 -19.23 -9.23 6.20
N ILE A 34 -20.32 -8.50 6.38
CA ILE A 34 -20.68 -7.45 5.44
C ILE A 34 -19.92 -6.17 5.76
N GLY A 35 -18.94 -5.86 4.93
CA GLY A 35 -18.32 -4.54 4.87
C GLY A 35 -16.92 -4.42 5.47
N LYS A 36 -16.52 -5.20 6.49
CA LYS A 36 -15.18 -5.04 7.12
C LYS A 36 -14.03 -5.34 6.15
N SER A 37 -14.07 -6.50 5.50
CA SER A 37 -13.06 -6.89 4.51
C SER A 37 -13.13 -6.00 3.26
N THR A 38 -14.33 -5.66 2.83
CA THR A 38 -14.57 -4.74 1.71
C THR A 38 -14.02 -3.35 2.02
N LEU A 39 -14.19 -2.85 3.25
CA LEU A 39 -13.62 -1.56 3.64
C LEU A 39 -12.09 -1.56 3.58
N LEU A 40 -11.41 -2.64 4.00
CA LEU A 40 -9.95 -2.73 3.87
C LEU A 40 -9.51 -2.80 2.40
N MET A 41 -10.25 -3.51 1.54
CA MET A 41 -10.00 -3.50 0.10
C MET A 41 -10.22 -2.11 -0.50
N LEU A 42 -11.22 -1.38 0.01
CA LEU A 42 -11.49 -0.03 -0.42
C LEU A 42 -10.40 0.95 0.03
N VAL A 43 -9.89 0.81 1.24
CA VAL A 43 -8.69 1.54 1.68
C VAL A 43 -7.51 1.21 0.75
N ASP A 44 -7.26 -0.07 0.41
CA ASP A 44 -6.24 -0.45 -0.58
C ASP A 44 -6.47 0.25 -1.93
N PHE A 45 -7.71 0.33 -2.38
CA PHE A 45 -8.09 1.00 -3.63
C PHE A 45 -7.78 2.50 -3.60
N THR A 46 -8.04 3.20 -2.49
CA THR A 46 -7.67 4.62 -2.34
C THR A 46 -6.16 4.85 -2.29
N PHE A 47 -5.38 3.84 -1.96
CA PHE A 47 -3.91 3.85 -2.00
C PHE A 47 -3.34 3.31 -3.34
N GLY A 48 -4.15 3.27 -4.39
CA GLY A 48 -3.73 2.81 -5.72
C GLY A 48 -3.70 1.30 -5.89
N GLY A 49 -4.37 0.52 -5.03
CA GLY A 49 -4.49 -0.92 -5.16
C GLY A 49 -5.61 -1.35 -6.12
N GLU A 50 -5.62 -2.63 -6.45
CA GLU A 50 -6.58 -3.25 -7.39
C GLU A 50 -7.39 -4.37 -6.73
N THR A 51 -7.08 -4.69 -5.48
CA THR A 51 -7.64 -5.85 -4.76
C THR A 51 -9.17 -5.82 -4.70
N LEU A 52 -9.77 -4.63 -4.60
CA LEU A 52 -11.23 -4.45 -4.60
C LEU A 52 -11.88 -5.02 -5.88
N LEU A 53 -11.29 -4.72 -7.02
CA LEU A 53 -11.84 -5.12 -8.33
C LEU A 53 -11.45 -6.55 -8.73
N GLU A 54 -10.28 -7.01 -8.29
CA GLU A 54 -9.80 -8.35 -8.57
C GLU A 54 -10.54 -9.44 -7.78
N TRP A 55 -10.76 -9.21 -6.50
CA TRP A 55 -11.25 -10.22 -5.54
C TRP A 55 -12.68 -10.00 -5.06
N ASN A 56 -13.23 -8.81 -5.23
CA ASN A 56 -14.60 -8.47 -4.85
C ASN A 56 -15.41 -8.04 -6.09
N LYS A 57 -15.45 -8.89 -7.09
CA LYS A 57 -16.15 -8.63 -8.36
C LYS A 57 -17.64 -8.38 -8.15
N ASP A 58 -18.21 -8.92 -7.10
CA ASP A 58 -19.61 -8.73 -6.71
C ASP A 58 -19.94 -7.25 -6.48
N VAL A 59 -18.98 -6.45 -6.05
CA VAL A 59 -19.16 -5.00 -5.88
C VAL A 59 -19.61 -4.33 -7.18
N VAL A 60 -19.00 -4.68 -8.32
CA VAL A 60 -19.38 -4.12 -9.62
C VAL A 60 -20.62 -4.84 -10.19
N THR A 61 -20.72 -6.16 -10.01
CA THR A 61 -21.84 -6.96 -10.53
C THR A 61 -23.16 -6.56 -9.88
N GLU A 62 -23.18 -6.39 -8.56
CA GLU A 62 -24.39 -6.10 -7.79
C GLU A 62 -24.72 -4.61 -7.70
N LEU A 63 -23.70 -3.74 -7.62
CA LEU A 63 -23.90 -2.29 -7.44
C LEU A 63 -23.79 -1.49 -8.74
N GLY A 64 -23.36 -2.12 -9.84
CA GLY A 64 -23.01 -1.43 -11.07
C GLY A 64 -21.68 -0.66 -10.94
N HIS A 65 -21.25 -0.07 -12.05
CA HIS A 65 -20.10 0.82 -12.02
C HIS A 65 -20.43 2.09 -11.23
N HIS A 66 -19.50 2.48 -10.37
CA HIS A 66 -19.62 3.66 -9.49
C HIS A 66 -18.23 4.22 -9.21
N HIS A 67 -18.18 5.30 -8.44
CA HIS A 67 -16.93 5.92 -8.04
C HIS A 67 -16.83 6.03 -6.53
N TYR A 68 -15.60 6.19 -6.07
CA TYR A 68 -15.26 6.54 -4.71
C TYR A 68 -14.54 7.88 -4.70
N ASP A 69 -15.10 8.82 -3.95
CA ASP A 69 -14.44 10.07 -3.61
C ASP A 69 -13.67 9.89 -2.31
N PHE A 70 -12.48 10.44 -2.21
CA PHE A 70 -11.67 10.30 -0.99
C PHE A 70 -10.74 11.49 -0.81
N ALA A 71 -10.36 11.74 0.45
CA ALA A 71 -9.46 12.83 0.79
C ALA A 71 -8.28 12.36 1.62
N PHE A 72 -7.11 12.84 1.27
CA PHE A 72 -5.91 12.78 2.09
C PHE A 72 -5.60 14.14 2.67
N GLU A 73 -5.08 14.16 3.89
CA GLU A 73 -4.54 15.37 4.51
C GLU A 73 -3.03 15.24 4.66
N PHE A 74 -2.32 16.24 4.12
CA PHE A 74 -0.88 16.41 4.26
C PHE A 74 -0.61 17.86 4.64
N ASP A 75 0.21 18.08 5.67
CA ASP A 75 0.61 19.40 6.15
C ASP A 75 -0.56 20.36 6.43
N GLY A 76 -1.72 19.80 6.83
CA GLY A 76 -2.94 20.55 7.12
C GLY A 76 -3.82 20.85 5.90
N GLU A 77 -3.39 20.46 4.71
CA GLU A 77 -4.16 20.59 3.46
C GLU A 77 -4.90 19.31 3.10
N LEU A 78 -6.15 19.44 2.64
CA LEU A 78 -6.95 18.34 2.12
C LEU A 78 -6.81 18.24 0.60
N HIS A 79 -6.31 17.12 0.14
CA HIS A 79 -6.23 16.75 -1.27
C HIS A 79 -7.35 15.76 -1.58
N ARG A 80 -8.26 16.13 -2.47
CA ARG A 80 -9.45 15.34 -2.81
C ARG A 80 -9.31 14.71 -4.17
N PHE A 81 -9.73 13.46 -4.22
CA PHE A 81 -9.61 12.61 -5.40
C PHE A 81 -10.88 11.81 -5.62
N ARG A 82 -11.06 11.36 -6.87
CA ARG A 82 -12.07 10.38 -7.27
C ARG A 82 -11.39 9.26 -8.04
N ARG A 83 -11.82 8.04 -7.80
CA ARG A 83 -11.42 6.88 -8.59
C ARG A 83 -12.64 6.04 -8.92
N GLU A 84 -12.78 5.67 -10.17
CA GLU A 84 -13.94 4.97 -10.70
C GLU A 84 -13.65 3.47 -10.86
N THR A 85 -14.69 2.65 -10.74
CA THR A 85 -14.58 1.20 -10.96
C THR A 85 -14.53 0.83 -12.44
N ILE A 86 -14.90 1.74 -13.34
CA ILE A 86 -14.89 1.51 -14.79
C ILE A 86 -13.54 1.85 -15.42
N THR A 87 -12.85 2.87 -14.90
CA THR A 87 -11.54 3.34 -15.37
C THR A 87 -10.54 3.39 -14.20
N PRO A 88 -10.21 2.24 -13.57
CA PRO A 88 -9.45 2.23 -12.31
C PRO A 88 -8.02 2.75 -12.43
N GLU A 89 -7.48 2.86 -13.66
CA GLU A 89 -6.14 3.42 -13.93
C GLU A 89 -6.14 4.95 -13.96
N THR A 90 -7.33 5.57 -13.93
CA THR A 90 -7.47 7.04 -13.91
C THR A 90 -7.90 7.48 -12.52
N VAL A 91 -7.22 8.52 -12.01
CA VAL A 91 -7.57 9.20 -10.77
C VAL A 91 -7.90 10.65 -11.11
N TYR A 92 -9.03 11.12 -10.65
CA TYR A 92 -9.46 12.50 -10.86
C TYR A 92 -9.09 13.33 -9.65
N VAL A 93 -8.46 14.48 -9.88
CA VAL A 93 -8.23 15.52 -8.86
C VAL A 93 -9.49 16.36 -8.75
N CYS A 94 -9.94 16.62 -7.54
CA CYS A 94 -11.21 17.27 -7.26
C CYS A 94 -11.03 18.56 -6.43
N ASP A 95 -12.00 19.46 -6.55
CA ASP A 95 -12.16 20.62 -5.69
C ASP A 95 -12.77 20.25 -4.30
N ASP A 96 -13.06 21.27 -3.51
CA ASP A 96 -13.63 21.13 -2.16
C ASP A 96 -15.01 20.47 -2.14
N ASP A 97 -15.77 20.54 -3.23
CA ASP A 97 -17.08 19.93 -3.41
C ASP A 97 -17.02 18.57 -4.15
N TYR A 98 -15.83 18.01 -4.32
CA TYR A 98 -15.58 16.79 -5.12
C TYR A 98 -15.96 16.90 -6.60
N LYS A 99 -15.98 18.11 -7.17
CA LYS A 99 -16.10 18.30 -8.62
C LYS A 99 -14.74 18.06 -9.26
N VAL A 100 -14.74 17.30 -10.33
CA VAL A 100 -13.52 16.98 -11.07
C VAL A 100 -12.90 18.23 -11.69
N LEU A 101 -11.63 18.45 -11.40
CA LEU A 101 -10.80 19.52 -11.96
C LEU A 101 -9.91 18.99 -13.10
N SER A 102 -9.27 17.83 -12.88
CA SER A 102 -8.36 17.21 -13.84
C SER A 102 -8.31 15.70 -13.65
N ALA A 103 -7.72 15.01 -14.61
CA ALA A 103 -7.45 13.58 -14.54
C ALA A 103 -5.95 13.33 -14.60
N ILE A 104 -5.46 12.39 -13.79
CA ILE A 104 -4.08 11.94 -13.77
C ILE A 104 -4.04 10.41 -13.86
N GLN A 105 -2.91 9.85 -14.29
CA GLN A 105 -2.74 8.41 -14.30
C GLN A 105 -2.46 7.87 -12.90
N LEU A 106 -2.74 6.59 -12.67
CA LEU A 106 -2.57 5.94 -11.37
C LEU A 106 -1.10 5.96 -10.89
N ASP A 107 -0.14 5.90 -11.80
CA ASP A 107 1.28 5.99 -11.49
C ASP A 107 1.68 7.41 -11.03
N GLU A 108 1.15 8.46 -11.65
CA GLU A 108 1.32 9.84 -11.21
C GLU A 108 0.71 10.06 -9.81
N PHE A 109 -0.50 9.53 -9.59
CA PHE A 109 -1.15 9.58 -8.28
C PHE A 109 -0.33 8.86 -7.19
N THR A 110 0.15 7.65 -7.48
CA THR A 110 0.97 6.91 -6.51
C THR A 110 2.33 7.55 -6.28
N ALA A 111 2.91 8.22 -7.29
CA ALA A 111 4.11 9.03 -7.14
C ALA A 111 3.87 10.26 -6.23
N PHE A 112 2.73 10.94 -6.41
CA PHE A 112 2.30 12.02 -5.50
C PHE A 112 2.19 11.50 -4.05
N LEU A 113 1.48 10.40 -3.81
CA LEU A 113 1.35 9.83 -2.47
C LEU A 113 2.71 9.42 -1.89
N LYS A 114 3.59 8.83 -2.71
CA LYS A 114 4.95 8.47 -2.29
C LYS A 114 5.71 9.67 -1.75
N GLN A 115 5.63 10.80 -2.45
CA GLN A 115 6.28 12.05 -2.04
C GLN A 115 5.63 12.62 -0.78
N ALA A 116 4.30 12.71 -0.75
CA ALA A 116 3.54 13.27 0.37
C ALA A 116 3.72 12.49 1.68
N TYR A 117 3.95 11.16 1.59
CA TYR A 117 4.30 10.32 2.74
C TYR A 117 5.79 10.30 3.08
N GLY A 118 6.64 11.05 2.38
CA GLY A 118 8.09 11.07 2.64
C GLY A 118 8.80 9.76 2.28
N LEU A 119 8.23 8.93 1.41
CA LEU A 119 8.76 7.61 1.03
C LEU A 119 9.67 7.68 -0.21
N ALA A 120 10.40 8.78 -0.38
CA ALA A 120 11.17 9.07 -1.60
C ALA A 120 12.47 8.24 -1.76
N GLN A 121 12.60 7.10 -1.07
CA GLN A 121 13.79 6.26 -1.14
C GLN A 121 13.96 5.61 -2.53
N PRO A 122 15.20 5.59 -3.07
CA PRO A 122 15.49 4.92 -4.34
C PRO A 122 15.10 3.44 -4.33
N GLY A 123 14.55 2.96 -5.45
CA GLY A 123 14.20 1.54 -5.61
C GLY A 123 13.06 1.02 -4.74
N GLN A 124 12.26 1.90 -4.13
CA GLN A 124 11.02 1.54 -3.45
C GLN A 124 9.82 2.12 -4.20
N THR A 125 8.86 1.29 -4.56
CA THR A 125 7.57 1.75 -5.07
C THR A 125 6.63 2.10 -3.91
N PHE A 126 5.70 3.03 -4.13
CA PHE A 126 4.67 3.35 -3.12
C PHE A 126 3.88 2.10 -2.72
N ARG A 127 3.48 1.28 -3.70
CA ARG A 127 2.72 0.05 -3.45
C ARG A 127 3.50 -1.00 -2.64
N ALA A 128 4.83 -1.07 -2.79
CA ALA A 128 5.67 -1.93 -1.96
C ALA A 128 5.67 -1.46 -0.49
N ALA A 129 5.71 -0.15 -0.24
CA ALA A 129 5.61 0.40 1.11
C ALA A 129 4.21 0.15 1.71
N VAL A 130 3.13 0.40 0.97
CA VAL A 130 1.75 0.11 1.42
C VAL A 130 1.59 -1.38 1.76
N GLY A 131 2.13 -2.28 0.96
CA GLY A 131 2.04 -3.73 1.16
C GLY A 131 2.64 -4.24 2.47
N LEU A 132 3.61 -3.53 3.04
CA LEU A 132 4.18 -3.87 4.37
C LEU A 132 3.17 -3.65 5.51
N HIS A 133 2.27 -2.70 5.36
CA HIS A 133 1.40 -2.23 6.44
C HIS A 133 -0.06 -2.63 6.26
N LEU A 134 -0.49 -2.90 5.03
CA LEU A 134 -1.88 -3.19 4.72
C LEU A 134 -2.12 -4.69 4.58
N ARG A 135 -3.00 -5.23 5.41
CA ARG A 135 -3.46 -6.61 5.36
C ARG A 135 -4.84 -6.66 4.75
N VAL A 136 -4.95 -7.23 3.57
CA VAL A 136 -6.18 -7.26 2.79
C VAL A 136 -6.55 -8.69 2.45
N TRP A 137 -7.80 -9.05 2.73
CA TRP A 137 -8.35 -10.32 2.30
C TRP A 137 -8.22 -10.46 0.76
N GLY A 138 -7.91 -11.63 0.27
CA GLY A 138 -7.65 -11.88 -1.15
C GLY A 138 -6.17 -11.87 -1.53
N LYS A 139 -5.33 -11.07 -0.87
CA LYS A 139 -3.87 -11.09 -1.11
C LYS A 139 -3.14 -12.25 -0.45
N THR A 140 -3.83 -13.06 0.34
CA THR A 140 -3.26 -14.19 1.10
C THR A 140 -2.07 -13.73 1.98
N ASN A 141 -2.14 -12.50 2.50
CA ASN A 141 -1.10 -11.88 3.33
C ASN A 141 -1.53 -11.72 4.80
N LEU A 142 -2.48 -12.55 5.24
CA LEU A 142 -2.99 -12.57 6.62
C LEU A 142 -2.27 -13.59 7.51
N ILE A 143 -1.10 -14.07 7.08
CA ILE A 143 -0.32 -15.10 7.79
C ILE A 143 0.44 -14.45 8.94
N PRO A 144 0.15 -14.81 10.23
CA PRO A 144 0.78 -14.15 11.37
C PRO A 144 2.30 -14.35 11.44
N ASP A 145 2.79 -15.51 10.96
CA ASP A 145 4.21 -15.85 10.98
C ASP A 145 5.02 -15.12 9.91
N GLU A 146 4.35 -14.50 8.94
CA GLU A 146 4.95 -13.74 7.85
C GLU A 146 4.45 -12.27 7.82
N PRO A 147 4.67 -11.51 8.90
CA PRO A 147 4.03 -10.20 9.11
C PRO A 147 4.48 -9.11 8.11
N LEU A 148 5.56 -9.32 7.39
CA LEU A 148 6.09 -8.36 6.41
C LEU A 148 5.73 -8.72 4.97
N HIS A 149 5.16 -9.89 4.72
CA HIS A 149 4.81 -10.33 3.37
C HIS A 149 3.57 -9.60 2.84
N ALA A 150 3.71 -8.90 1.74
CA ALA A 150 2.59 -8.32 0.99
C ALA A 150 1.86 -9.39 0.15
N SER A 151 2.55 -10.50 -0.17
CA SER A 151 1.99 -11.68 -0.85
C SER A 151 2.79 -12.94 -0.48
N PRO A 152 2.20 -14.15 -0.61
CA PRO A 152 2.87 -15.42 -0.24
C PRO A 152 4.12 -15.74 -1.05
N LYS A 153 4.26 -15.16 -2.23
CA LYS A 153 5.41 -15.39 -3.13
C LYS A 153 6.58 -14.45 -2.88
N GLN A 154 6.42 -13.49 -1.99
CA GLN A 154 7.46 -12.51 -1.71
C GLN A 154 8.59 -13.14 -0.89
N LYS A 155 9.85 -12.85 -1.24
CA LYS A 155 10.99 -13.35 -0.48
C LYS A 155 11.18 -12.53 0.79
N ASN A 156 11.57 -13.17 1.88
CA ASN A 156 11.88 -12.51 3.16
C ASN A 156 12.86 -11.34 2.99
N LYS A 157 13.89 -11.51 2.16
CA LYS A 157 14.86 -10.46 1.87
C LYS A 157 14.20 -9.22 1.29
N ASP A 158 13.30 -9.38 0.33
CA ASP A 158 12.62 -8.24 -0.32
C ASP A 158 11.70 -7.51 0.67
N CYS A 159 11.07 -8.25 1.60
CA CYS A 159 10.24 -7.68 2.66
C CYS A 159 11.09 -6.84 3.62
N ILE A 160 12.23 -7.36 4.06
CA ILE A 160 13.16 -6.67 4.95
C ILE A 160 13.76 -5.45 4.24
N ASP A 161 14.20 -5.59 2.99
CA ASP A 161 14.74 -4.48 2.20
C ASP A 161 13.70 -3.35 2.06
N ASN A 162 12.44 -3.67 1.79
CA ASN A 162 11.37 -2.69 1.70
C ASN A 162 11.10 -2.00 3.05
N LEU A 163 11.12 -2.74 4.15
CA LEU A 163 10.97 -2.17 5.49
C LEU A 163 12.10 -1.20 5.80
N ILE A 164 13.35 -1.60 5.56
CA ILE A 164 14.53 -0.77 5.80
C ILE A 164 14.50 0.51 4.94
N LYS A 165 14.05 0.40 3.68
CA LYS A 165 13.85 1.54 2.78
C LYS A 165 12.84 2.53 3.35
N THR A 166 11.72 2.04 3.89
CA THR A 166 10.68 2.89 4.50
C THR A 166 11.23 3.80 5.60
N TYR A 167 12.25 3.32 6.34
CA TYR A 167 12.91 4.11 7.39
C TYR A 167 14.16 4.86 6.91
N GLY A 168 14.45 4.90 5.62
CA GLY A 168 15.58 5.64 5.05
C GLY A 168 16.96 5.10 5.43
N LYS A 169 17.05 3.84 5.86
CA LYS A 169 18.32 3.22 6.32
C LYS A 169 18.96 2.28 5.31
N PHE A 170 18.31 2.07 4.18
CA PHE A 170 18.72 1.04 3.21
C PHE A 170 20.13 1.25 2.67
N GLU A 171 20.43 2.46 2.19
CA GLU A 171 21.73 2.74 1.57
C GLU A 171 22.91 2.56 2.56
N ALA A 172 22.74 3.00 3.80
CA ALA A 172 23.77 2.85 4.83
C ALA A 172 24.02 1.37 5.20
N ILE A 173 22.96 0.56 5.24
CA ILE A 173 23.06 -0.87 5.55
C ILE A 173 23.67 -1.61 4.34
N ARG A 174 23.20 -1.30 3.13
CA ARG A 174 23.69 -1.91 1.91
C ARG A 174 25.19 -1.66 1.69
N ALA A 175 25.65 -0.43 1.89
CA ALA A 175 27.07 -0.12 1.77
C ALA A 175 27.94 -0.98 2.71
N ARG A 176 27.47 -1.25 3.94
CA ARG A 176 28.16 -2.13 4.88
C ARG A 176 28.10 -3.61 4.47
N ASP A 177 26.97 -4.07 3.96
CA ASP A 177 26.80 -5.44 3.45
C ASP A 177 27.72 -5.71 2.26
N ASP A 178 27.83 -4.75 1.34
CA ASP A 178 28.72 -4.84 0.19
C ASP A 178 30.20 -4.92 0.62
N VAL A 179 30.64 -4.14 1.61
CA VAL A 179 31.99 -4.23 2.17
C VAL A 179 32.22 -5.59 2.83
N ALA A 180 31.26 -6.08 3.61
CA ALA A 180 31.39 -7.39 4.26
C ALA A 180 31.48 -8.52 3.24
N ARG A 181 30.66 -8.52 2.21
CA ARG A 181 30.68 -9.53 1.12
C ARG A 181 32.01 -9.52 0.35
N THR A 182 32.54 -8.33 0.08
CA THR A 182 33.85 -8.21 -0.56
C THR A 182 34.93 -8.83 0.32
N ALA A 183 34.98 -8.50 1.60
CA ALA A 183 35.94 -9.05 2.55
C ALA A 183 35.80 -10.58 2.70
N GLU A 184 34.56 -11.12 2.72
CA GLU A 184 34.33 -12.57 2.74
C GLU A 184 34.82 -13.25 1.46
N SER A 185 34.62 -12.63 0.31
CA SER A 185 35.10 -13.13 -0.98
C SER A 185 36.64 -13.18 -1.02
N ASP A 186 37.29 -12.10 -0.58
CA ASP A 186 38.76 -12.01 -0.50
C ASP A 186 39.33 -13.07 0.44
N LEU A 187 38.69 -13.25 1.60
CA LEU A 187 39.06 -14.28 2.57
C LEU A 187 38.96 -15.69 1.99
N LYS A 188 37.93 -15.98 1.20
CA LYS A 188 37.82 -17.28 0.48
C LYS A 188 38.94 -17.49 -0.50
N VAL A 189 39.30 -16.47 -1.26
CA VAL A 189 40.41 -16.53 -2.23
C VAL A 189 41.75 -16.80 -1.52
N ILE A 190 42.03 -16.06 -0.44
CA ILE A 190 43.26 -16.23 0.35
C ILE A 190 43.34 -17.64 0.97
N ARG A 191 42.23 -18.13 1.56
CA ARG A 191 42.18 -19.50 2.11
C ARG A 191 42.41 -20.57 1.04
N ALA A 192 41.81 -20.40 -0.13
CA ALA A 192 42.01 -21.34 -1.26
C ALA A 192 43.45 -21.32 -1.79
N ALA A 193 44.10 -20.16 -1.81
CA ALA A 193 45.51 -20.04 -2.19
C ALA A 193 46.44 -20.70 -1.15
N ALA A 194 46.21 -20.45 0.13
CA ALA A 194 46.97 -21.04 1.24
C ALA A 194 46.87 -22.57 1.26
N SER A 195 45.68 -23.14 1.01
CA SER A 195 45.48 -24.60 0.96
C SER A 195 46.17 -25.30 -0.25
N LYS A 196 46.54 -24.55 -1.29
CA LYS A 196 47.27 -25.07 -2.46
C LYS A 196 48.79 -24.95 -2.34
N ALA A 197 49.25 -24.13 -1.38
CA ALA A 197 50.66 -23.86 -1.17
C ALA A 197 51.29 -24.72 -0.06
N GLY A 198 50.51 -25.46 0.70
CA GLY A 198 50.93 -26.44 1.69
C GLY A 198 50.58 -27.86 1.28
#